data_1a78add9bf34131650782b5bdb0d8040
#
_entry.id   1a78add9bf34131650782b5bdb0d8040
#
_cell.length_a   1.000
_cell.length_b   1.000
_cell.length_c   1.000
_cell.angle_alpha   90.00
_cell.angle_beta   90.00
_cell.angle_gamma   90.00
#
_symmetry.space_group_name_H-M   'P 1'
#
loop_
_entity.id
_entity.type
_entity.pdbx_description
1 polymer ?
#
loop_
_entity_poly.entity_id
_entity_poly.type
_entity_poly.pdbx_seq_one_letter_code
_entity_poly.pdbx_strand_id
1 'polypeptide(L)'
;MSEKQGWGNICERVDTCALTGAGAFFAAIDKSEVLINGPLWCYFYALRHLEKARPDMYTRFYGSQPDNNAVIYGSEEYVTQELRRMLEDGHKPSVLLLESSCSLSLIGDDLAGMARKLQLPFPVVTLDSGGMVGGFAEGYAKAAKKLFAQLLPQTATAEPLAVNILGQSEFYLQGAADTQELKRLLQLAGYEVLCTPGCECTLEELEKLPEASLNIVTNAELGLPLAEYLQKKYGTPYIFVGLPYGVQGTLRWLQRINAQLPAPTMDKVTAEAQAQDNYLLSRNNEAIALWGSMWFDNVLVSAPATQALCLAQTLRTEWTDIGRLTVICQQSLKDAPACDTAEAIYTVGVDDAAISEYFKSCDNVLLLSSSSESSVLYRRKQCSFEACNICYPANDEVFITKQPMAGLRGSAYMLERLWNCFIRGQKSKVK
;
A
#
# COMPACT_ATOMS: atom_id res chain seq x y z
N MET A 1 -1.26 -6.24 33.79
CA MET A 1 -0.81 -5.90 32.44
C MET A 1 -0.61 -4.41 32.40
N SER A 2 0.62 -3.95 32.27
CA SER A 2 1.00 -2.54 32.43
C SER A 2 0.37 -1.67 31.36
N GLU A 3 -0.09 -0.49 31.76
CA GLU A 3 -0.68 0.58 30.91
C GLU A 3 0.27 1.17 29.85
N LYS A 4 1.39 0.50 29.57
CA LYS A 4 2.42 0.94 28.62
C LYS A 4 2.38 0.27 27.24
N GLN A 5 1.32 -0.46 26.87
CA GLN A 5 1.11 -0.78 25.47
C GLN A 5 0.52 0.47 24.79
N GLY A 6 1.40 1.29 24.24
CA GLY A 6 1.01 2.48 23.50
C GLY A 6 0.06 2.12 22.34
N TRP A 7 -0.88 2.99 22.07
CA TRP A 7 -1.85 2.87 20.97
C TRP A 7 -1.17 2.82 19.61
N GLY A 8 0.08 3.30 19.50
CA GLY A 8 0.93 3.18 18.33
C GLY A 8 1.00 1.75 17.77
N ASN A 9 1.13 0.76 18.64
CA ASN A 9 1.16 -0.66 18.24
C ASN A 9 -0.18 -1.18 17.65
N ILE A 10 -1.24 -0.44 17.71
CA ILE A 10 -2.55 -0.82 17.18
C ILE A 10 -2.72 -0.29 15.75
N CYS A 11 -2.30 0.94 15.50
CA CYS A 11 -2.37 1.57 14.19
C CYS A 11 -1.19 1.20 13.27
N GLU A 12 -0.06 0.75 13.82
CA GLU A 12 1.15 0.36 13.09
C GLU A 12 1.02 -0.93 12.26
N ARG A 13 -0.13 -1.57 12.19
CA ARG A 13 -0.22 -2.95 11.70
C ARG A 13 -0.35 -3.11 10.20
N VAL A 14 -0.58 -2.06 9.47
CA VAL A 14 -0.37 -2.06 8.01
C VAL A 14 1.12 -1.91 7.72
N ASP A 15 1.80 -1.18 8.59
CA ASP A 15 3.22 -0.93 8.50
C ASP A 15 3.98 -1.98 9.32
N THR A 16 4.28 -3.09 8.70
CA THR A 16 5.18 -4.09 9.26
C THR A 16 6.63 -3.59 9.16
N CYS A 17 7.62 -4.42 9.49
CA CYS A 17 9.03 -4.01 9.42
C CYS A 17 9.55 -3.92 7.97
N ALA A 18 10.74 -3.34 7.82
CA ALA A 18 11.40 -3.17 6.53
C ALA A 18 11.62 -4.48 5.76
N LEU A 19 11.84 -5.60 6.45
CA LEU A 19 11.95 -6.92 5.84
C LEU A 19 10.67 -7.28 5.07
N THR A 20 9.50 -7.11 5.67
CA THR A 20 8.22 -7.39 4.98
C THR A 20 8.02 -6.44 3.79
N GLY A 21 8.43 -5.16 3.92
CA GLY A 21 8.34 -4.19 2.83
C GLY A 21 9.24 -4.55 1.64
N ALA A 22 10.45 -5.00 1.90
CA ALA A 22 11.38 -5.49 0.87
C ALA A 22 10.83 -6.74 0.18
N GLY A 23 10.37 -7.71 0.97
CA GLY A 23 9.70 -8.91 0.48
C GLY A 23 8.47 -8.59 -0.37
N ALA A 24 7.64 -7.60 0.03
CA ALA A 24 6.46 -7.17 -0.71
C ALA A 24 6.81 -6.61 -2.10
N PHE A 25 7.85 -5.78 -2.20
CA PHE A 25 8.30 -5.26 -3.49
C PHE A 25 8.69 -6.38 -4.45
N PHE A 26 9.50 -7.34 -3.98
CA PHE A 26 9.93 -8.47 -4.82
C PHE A 26 8.79 -9.44 -5.12
N ALA A 27 7.94 -9.73 -4.14
CA ALA A 27 6.79 -10.64 -4.32
C ALA A 27 5.81 -10.17 -5.42
N ALA A 28 5.73 -8.87 -5.69
CA ALA A 28 4.94 -8.31 -6.78
C ALA A 28 5.54 -8.56 -8.18
N ILE A 29 6.81 -8.97 -8.28
CA ILE A 29 7.47 -9.29 -9.54
C ILE A 29 7.14 -10.73 -9.93
N ASP A 30 6.74 -10.94 -11.18
CA ASP A 30 6.40 -12.28 -11.69
C ASP A 30 7.59 -13.24 -11.54
N LYS A 31 7.31 -14.43 -11.03
CA LYS A 31 8.30 -15.52 -10.78
C LYS A 31 9.50 -15.11 -9.92
N SER A 32 9.44 -14.02 -9.18
CA SER A 32 10.47 -13.73 -8.18
C SER A 32 10.34 -14.68 -6.98
N GLU A 33 11.42 -14.88 -6.27
CA GLU A 33 11.44 -15.61 -5.01
C GLU A 33 12.15 -14.80 -3.92
N VAL A 34 11.82 -15.08 -2.67
CA VAL A 34 12.39 -14.38 -1.51
C VAL A 34 12.95 -15.42 -0.53
N LEU A 35 14.21 -15.28 -0.16
CA LEU A 35 14.86 -16.06 0.89
C LEU A 35 15.23 -15.13 2.07
N ILE A 36 14.57 -15.37 3.20
CA ILE A 36 14.87 -14.67 4.45
C ILE A 36 15.97 -15.40 5.21
N ASN A 37 17.08 -14.74 5.42
CA ASN A 37 18.11 -15.14 6.36
C ASN A 37 17.73 -14.63 7.76
N GLY A 38 17.05 -15.47 8.53
CA GLY A 38 16.52 -15.06 9.82
C GLY A 38 15.76 -16.15 10.57
N PRO A 39 15.44 -15.90 11.84
CA PRO A 39 14.67 -16.85 12.63
C PRO A 39 13.27 -17.07 12.01
N LEU A 40 12.69 -18.23 12.31
CA LEU A 40 11.38 -18.66 11.81
C LEU A 40 10.29 -17.58 11.93
N TRP A 41 10.31 -16.80 12.99
CA TRP A 41 9.31 -15.77 13.22
C TRP A 41 9.34 -14.62 12.20
N CYS A 42 10.52 -14.21 11.72
CA CYS A 42 10.64 -13.19 10.68
C CYS A 42 10.03 -13.69 9.36
N TYR A 43 10.34 -14.92 8.96
CA TYR A 43 9.73 -15.61 7.83
C TYR A 43 8.21 -15.73 8.00
N PHE A 44 7.75 -16.23 9.15
CA PHE A 44 6.33 -16.48 9.39
C PHE A 44 5.50 -15.21 9.34
N TYR A 45 5.91 -14.14 10.03
CA TYR A 45 5.14 -12.90 10.05
C TYR A 45 5.14 -12.17 8.70
N ALA A 46 6.27 -12.16 7.98
CA ALA A 46 6.32 -11.61 6.64
C ALA A 46 5.39 -12.38 5.68
N LEU A 47 5.49 -13.72 5.65
CA LEU A 47 4.62 -14.55 4.84
C LEU A 47 3.14 -14.35 5.18
N ARG A 48 2.75 -14.35 6.46
CA ARG A 48 1.36 -14.12 6.90
C ARG A 48 0.80 -12.76 6.48
N HIS A 49 1.64 -11.77 6.31
CA HIS A 49 1.24 -10.48 5.76
C HIS A 49 1.00 -10.57 4.25
N LEU A 50 1.95 -11.19 3.51
CA LEU A 50 1.95 -11.21 2.05
C LEU A 50 0.92 -12.19 1.46
N GLU A 51 0.69 -13.35 2.09
CA GLU A 51 -0.25 -14.36 1.59
C GLU A 51 -1.71 -13.88 1.48
N LYS A 52 -2.08 -12.80 2.21
CA LYS A 52 -3.42 -12.21 2.14
C LYS A 52 -3.75 -11.65 0.76
N ALA A 53 -2.76 -11.08 0.08
CA ALA A 53 -2.91 -10.56 -1.27
C ALA A 53 -2.63 -11.63 -2.33
N ARG A 54 -1.68 -12.53 -2.05
CA ARG A 54 -1.21 -13.57 -2.96
C ARG A 54 -1.07 -14.92 -2.27
N PRO A 55 -2.06 -15.82 -2.41
CA PRO A 55 -2.00 -17.15 -1.77
C PRO A 55 -0.84 -18.03 -2.22
N ASP A 56 -0.21 -17.77 -3.37
CA ASP A 56 0.96 -18.48 -3.87
C ASP A 56 2.28 -18.12 -3.17
N MET A 57 2.27 -17.15 -2.24
CA MET A 57 3.47 -16.70 -1.56
C MET A 57 4.22 -17.78 -0.80
N TYR A 58 3.52 -18.75 -0.22
CA TYR A 58 4.16 -19.86 0.51
C TYR A 58 5.01 -20.79 -0.39
N THR A 59 4.84 -20.75 -1.72
CA THR A 59 5.68 -21.46 -2.69
C THR A 59 6.82 -20.63 -3.25
N ARG A 60 6.91 -19.35 -2.87
CA ARG A 60 7.90 -18.39 -3.36
C ARG A 60 8.69 -17.72 -2.24
N PHE A 61 8.41 -18.09 -1.00
CA PHE A 61 8.97 -17.48 0.19
C PHE A 61 9.68 -18.54 1.03
N TYR A 62 10.97 -18.35 1.29
CA TYR A 62 11.83 -19.35 1.95
C TYR A 62 12.52 -18.71 3.17
N GLY A 63 13.01 -19.55 4.07
CA GLY A 63 13.75 -19.12 5.25
C GLY A 63 14.92 -20.04 5.56
N SER A 64 16.11 -19.49 5.80
CA SER A 64 17.30 -20.24 6.19
C SER A 64 17.20 -20.83 7.60
N GLN A 65 16.36 -20.26 8.46
CA GLN A 65 16.04 -20.69 9.83
C GLN A 65 17.28 -21.04 10.67
N PRO A 66 18.26 -20.14 10.80
CA PRO A 66 19.48 -20.40 11.57
C PRO A 66 19.17 -20.60 13.05
N ASP A 67 19.91 -21.50 13.69
CA ASP A 67 19.85 -21.71 15.12
C ASP A 67 20.65 -20.66 15.91
N ASN A 68 20.70 -20.80 17.24
CA ASN A 68 21.42 -19.86 18.11
C ASN A 68 22.94 -19.82 17.83
N ASN A 69 23.52 -20.84 17.22
CA ASN A 69 24.95 -20.87 16.90
C ASN A 69 25.29 -19.88 15.77
N ALA A 70 24.34 -19.58 14.89
CA ALA A 70 24.53 -18.60 13.83
C ALA A 70 24.85 -17.20 14.37
N VAL A 71 24.42 -16.86 15.59
CA VAL A 71 24.75 -15.60 16.25
C VAL A 71 26.23 -15.50 16.58
N ILE A 72 26.90 -16.65 16.78
CA ILE A 72 28.32 -16.74 17.16
C ILE A 72 29.22 -16.98 15.95
N TYR A 73 28.80 -17.89 15.06
CA TYR A 73 29.63 -18.40 13.97
C TYR A 73 29.24 -17.87 12.59
N GLY A 74 28.19 -17.04 12.49
CA GLY A 74 27.61 -16.56 11.24
C GLY A 74 26.55 -17.51 10.69
N SER A 75 25.81 -17.04 9.67
CA SER A 75 24.70 -17.79 9.05
C SER A 75 25.05 -18.42 7.70
N GLU A 76 26.33 -18.38 7.28
CA GLU A 76 26.76 -18.81 5.94
C GLU A 76 26.35 -20.25 5.62
N GLU A 77 26.47 -21.18 6.57
CA GLU A 77 26.10 -22.58 6.37
C GLU A 77 24.59 -22.74 6.08
N TYR A 78 23.75 -22.07 6.86
CA TYR A 78 22.27 -22.16 6.72
C TYR A 78 21.79 -21.55 5.39
N VAL A 79 22.30 -20.38 5.03
CA VAL A 79 21.98 -19.72 3.76
C VAL A 79 22.45 -20.57 2.58
N THR A 80 23.68 -21.07 2.65
CA THR A 80 24.27 -21.90 1.58
C THR A 80 23.52 -23.21 1.40
N GLN A 81 23.11 -23.86 2.49
CA GLN A 81 22.29 -25.06 2.46
C GLN A 81 20.95 -24.83 1.78
N GLU A 82 20.23 -23.75 2.15
CA GLU A 82 18.94 -23.44 1.54
C GLU A 82 19.06 -23.08 0.06
N LEU A 83 20.07 -22.29 -0.32
CA LEU A 83 20.33 -21.97 -1.74
C LEU A 83 20.68 -23.21 -2.57
N ARG A 84 21.42 -24.18 -2.01
CA ARG A 84 21.68 -25.47 -2.68
C ARG A 84 20.39 -26.28 -2.83
N ARG A 85 19.55 -26.33 -1.80
CA ARG A 85 18.27 -26.99 -1.86
C ARG A 85 17.39 -26.41 -2.97
N MET A 86 17.30 -25.09 -3.07
CA MET A 86 16.58 -24.41 -4.16
C MET A 86 17.10 -24.84 -5.55
N LEU A 87 18.42 -24.96 -5.73
CA LEU A 87 19.02 -25.46 -6.98
C LEU A 87 18.67 -26.92 -7.27
N GLU A 88 18.75 -27.78 -6.27
CA GLU A 88 18.42 -29.21 -6.36
C GLU A 88 16.96 -29.45 -6.69
N ASP A 89 16.07 -28.63 -6.12
CA ASP A 89 14.62 -28.64 -6.37
C ASP A 89 14.27 -28.02 -7.75
N GLY A 90 15.25 -27.46 -8.46
CA GLY A 90 15.10 -26.94 -9.82
C GLY A 90 14.50 -25.53 -9.90
N HIS A 91 14.61 -24.72 -8.85
CA HIS A 91 14.13 -23.36 -8.82
C HIS A 91 14.82 -22.49 -9.88
N LYS A 92 14.03 -21.66 -10.57
CA LYS A 92 14.49 -20.70 -11.61
C LYS A 92 13.72 -19.39 -11.48
N PRO A 93 13.90 -18.65 -10.38
CA PRO A 93 13.22 -17.38 -10.23
C PRO A 93 13.70 -16.38 -11.29
N SER A 94 12.81 -15.44 -11.66
CA SER A 94 13.20 -14.29 -12.47
C SER A 94 14.24 -13.44 -11.74
N VAL A 95 14.09 -13.32 -10.43
CA VAL A 95 15.05 -12.71 -9.50
C VAL A 95 14.84 -13.27 -8.10
N LEU A 96 15.93 -13.49 -7.35
CA LEU A 96 15.89 -13.86 -5.94
C LEU A 96 16.25 -12.65 -5.08
N LEU A 97 15.38 -12.31 -4.11
CA LEU A 97 15.75 -11.48 -2.97
C LEU A 97 16.33 -12.37 -1.88
N LEU A 98 17.57 -12.11 -1.48
CA LEU A 98 18.20 -12.70 -0.30
C LEU A 98 18.36 -11.60 0.76
N GLU A 99 17.58 -11.66 1.84
CA GLU A 99 17.55 -10.59 2.84
C GLU A 99 17.79 -11.08 4.26
N SER A 100 18.51 -10.27 5.05
CA SER A 100 18.79 -10.56 6.46
C SER A 100 17.77 -9.91 7.40
N SER A 101 17.39 -10.66 8.42
CA SER A 101 16.63 -10.16 9.56
C SER A 101 17.48 -9.25 10.46
N CYS A 102 16.85 -8.57 11.43
CA CYS A 102 17.53 -7.66 12.38
C CYS A 102 18.71 -8.32 13.10
N SER A 103 18.53 -9.53 13.62
CA SER A 103 19.57 -10.24 14.37
C SER A 103 20.77 -10.60 13.52
N LEU A 104 20.55 -11.03 12.29
CA LEU A 104 21.62 -11.46 11.40
C LEU A 104 22.27 -10.29 10.66
N SER A 105 21.55 -9.20 10.40
CA SER A 105 22.15 -7.96 9.90
C SER A 105 23.21 -7.39 10.86
N LEU A 106 23.03 -7.58 12.18
CA LEU A 106 24.01 -7.12 13.18
C LEU A 106 25.31 -7.95 13.19
N ILE A 107 25.25 -9.20 12.73
CA ILE A 107 26.43 -10.07 12.62
C ILE A 107 27.30 -9.64 11.44
N GLY A 108 26.69 -9.07 10.39
CA GLY A 108 27.39 -8.54 9.22
C GLY A 108 27.84 -9.61 8.23
N ASP A 109 27.08 -10.67 8.09
CA ASP A 109 27.34 -11.74 7.12
C ASP A 109 27.33 -11.21 5.67
N ASP A 110 28.31 -11.65 4.84
CA ASP A 110 28.39 -11.28 3.43
C ASP A 110 27.45 -12.13 2.56
N LEU A 111 26.16 -11.80 2.57
CA LEU A 111 25.17 -12.48 1.73
C LEU A 111 25.53 -12.45 0.23
N ALA A 112 26.10 -11.35 -0.24
CA ALA A 112 26.52 -11.23 -1.63
C ALA A 112 27.68 -12.18 -1.97
N GLY A 113 28.62 -12.34 -1.04
CA GLY A 113 29.70 -13.32 -1.15
C GLY A 113 29.20 -14.75 -1.17
N MET A 114 28.22 -15.09 -0.31
CA MET A 114 27.60 -16.41 -0.28
C MET A 114 26.93 -16.74 -1.62
N ALA A 115 26.11 -15.81 -2.15
CA ALA A 115 25.47 -15.99 -3.46
C ALA A 115 26.48 -16.15 -4.60
N ARG A 116 27.56 -15.35 -4.62
CA ARG A 116 28.62 -15.44 -5.64
C ARG A 116 29.38 -16.77 -5.60
N LYS A 117 29.68 -17.30 -4.40
CA LYS A 117 30.37 -18.59 -4.24
C LYS A 117 29.61 -19.74 -4.89
N LEU A 118 28.29 -19.68 -4.89
CA LEU A 118 27.43 -20.73 -5.45
C LEU A 118 27.17 -20.60 -6.96
N GLN A 119 27.57 -19.50 -7.58
CA GLN A 119 27.38 -19.23 -9.01
C GLN A 119 25.93 -19.49 -9.47
N LEU A 120 24.96 -18.92 -8.75
CA LEU A 120 23.54 -19.12 -9.01
C LEU A 120 23.18 -18.74 -10.45
N PRO A 121 22.35 -19.54 -11.16
CA PRO A 121 22.02 -19.33 -12.58
C PRO A 121 20.95 -18.24 -12.81
N PHE A 122 20.58 -17.51 -11.76
CA PHE A 122 19.58 -16.45 -11.78
C PHE A 122 20.07 -15.21 -11.02
N PRO A 123 19.50 -14.02 -11.30
CA PRO A 123 19.88 -12.78 -10.61
C PRO A 123 19.56 -12.85 -9.11
N VAL A 124 20.48 -12.35 -8.28
CA VAL A 124 20.28 -12.24 -6.83
C VAL A 124 20.47 -10.81 -6.39
N VAL A 125 19.52 -10.30 -5.64
CA VAL A 125 19.62 -9.03 -4.93
C VAL A 125 19.75 -9.32 -3.44
N THR A 126 20.83 -8.86 -2.83
CA THR A 126 21.05 -9.06 -1.40
C THR A 126 20.72 -7.79 -0.62
N LEU A 127 20.06 -7.92 0.53
CA LEU A 127 19.61 -6.76 1.30
C LEU A 127 19.68 -7.02 2.81
N ASP A 128 20.18 -6.03 3.54
CA ASP A 128 19.94 -5.94 4.98
C ASP A 128 18.64 -5.15 5.21
N SER A 129 17.58 -5.84 5.55
CA SER A 129 16.22 -5.30 5.63
C SER A 129 15.57 -5.48 7.01
N GLY A 130 16.37 -5.74 8.03
CA GLY A 130 15.85 -5.84 9.40
C GLY A 130 15.12 -4.58 9.85
N GLY A 131 14.21 -4.70 10.82
CA GLY A 131 13.38 -3.60 11.33
C GLY A 131 14.15 -2.42 11.95
N MET A 132 15.46 -2.56 12.16
CA MET A 132 16.35 -1.45 12.51
C MET A 132 16.58 -0.47 11.34
N VAL A 133 16.24 -0.87 10.12
CA VAL A 133 16.35 -0.05 8.90
C VAL A 133 15.15 0.88 8.74
N GLY A 134 14.03 0.55 9.38
CA GLY A 134 12.77 1.29 9.29
C GLY A 134 11.54 0.37 9.19
N GLY A 135 10.42 0.95 8.77
CA GLY A 135 9.17 0.25 8.53
C GLY A 135 9.05 -0.32 7.10
N PHE A 136 7.83 -0.68 6.75
CA PHE A 136 7.49 -1.27 5.46
C PHE A 136 7.93 -0.40 4.27
N ALA A 137 7.63 0.91 4.31
CA ALA A 137 7.92 1.82 3.21
C ALA A 137 9.42 1.97 2.95
N GLU A 138 10.24 2.06 4.00
CA GLU A 138 11.69 2.14 3.89
C GLU A 138 12.27 0.85 3.29
N GLY A 139 11.80 -0.32 3.74
CA GLY A 139 12.21 -1.60 3.20
C GLY A 139 11.85 -1.76 1.72
N TYR A 140 10.62 -1.42 1.38
CA TYR A 140 10.13 -1.40 0.00
C TYR A 140 10.99 -0.53 -0.90
N ALA A 141 11.23 0.72 -0.51
CA ALA A 141 12.03 1.66 -1.30
C ALA A 141 13.50 1.24 -1.42
N LYS A 142 14.08 0.68 -0.34
CA LYS A 142 15.46 0.18 -0.34
C LYS A 142 15.61 -1.00 -1.29
N ALA A 143 14.67 -1.95 -1.25
CA ALA A 143 14.65 -3.12 -2.13
C ALA A 143 14.50 -2.71 -3.61
N ALA A 144 13.56 -1.84 -3.91
CA ALA A 144 13.36 -1.30 -5.25
C ALA A 144 14.62 -0.62 -5.80
N LYS A 145 15.21 0.30 -5.05
CA LYS A 145 16.43 1.02 -5.47
C LYS A 145 17.60 0.07 -5.68
N LYS A 146 17.74 -0.98 -4.86
CA LYS A 146 18.81 -1.98 -5.01
C LYS A 146 18.64 -2.78 -6.30
N LEU A 147 17.40 -3.23 -6.58
CA LEU A 147 17.09 -3.90 -7.85
C LEU A 147 17.33 -2.95 -9.04
N PHE A 148 16.82 -1.72 -8.99
CA PHE A 148 17.00 -0.73 -10.07
C PHE A 148 18.46 -0.43 -10.38
N ALA A 149 19.32 -0.41 -9.36
CA ALA A 149 20.75 -0.21 -9.56
C ALA A 149 21.43 -1.36 -10.33
N GLN A 150 20.89 -2.57 -10.25
CA GLN A 150 21.41 -3.75 -10.95
C GLN A 150 20.73 -3.97 -12.30
N LEU A 151 19.45 -3.69 -12.40
CA LEU A 151 18.59 -4.05 -13.54
C LEU A 151 18.53 -2.96 -14.61
N LEU A 152 18.38 -1.68 -14.18
CA LEU A 152 18.05 -0.62 -15.12
C LEU A 152 19.25 -0.20 -15.97
N PRO A 153 19.05 0.08 -17.28
CA PRO A 153 20.11 0.50 -18.19
C PRO A 153 20.76 1.81 -17.73
N GLN A 154 21.93 2.13 -18.24
CA GLN A 154 22.64 3.38 -17.89
C GLN A 154 21.97 4.61 -18.52
N THR A 155 21.40 4.45 -19.70
CA THR A 155 20.70 5.50 -20.45
C THR A 155 19.40 4.93 -21.04
N ALA A 156 18.39 5.79 -21.19
CA ALA A 156 17.13 5.47 -21.87
C ALA A 156 16.62 6.70 -22.60
N THR A 157 15.77 6.49 -23.57
CA THR A 157 15.07 7.56 -24.29
C THR A 157 13.62 7.54 -23.88
N ALA A 158 13.09 8.68 -23.47
CA ALA A 158 11.69 8.78 -23.07
C ALA A 158 10.75 8.60 -24.30
N GLU A 159 9.74 7.78 -24.15
CA GLU A 159 8.69 7.57 -25.15
C GLU A 159 7.54 8.56 -24.93
N PRO A 160 6.99 9.15 -26.00
CA PRO A 160 5.86 10.07 -25.91
C PRO A 160 4.64 9.43 -25.24
N LEU A 161 4.01 10.13 -24.30
CA LEU A 161 2.82 9.68 -23.57
C LEU A 161 3.02 8.40 -22.71
N ALA A 162 4.24 7.88 -22.61
CA ALA A 162 4.56 6.78 -21.74
C ALA A 162 4.66 7.27 -20.28
N VAL A 163 4.03 6.55 -19.36
CA VAL A 163 4.00 6.91 -17.95
C VAL A 163 4.23 5.69 -17.06
N ASN A 164 4.78 5.90 -15.88
CA ASN A 164 4.78 4.90 -14.81
C ASN A 164 3.83 5.32 -13.69
N ILE A 165 3.24 4.35 -13.00
CA ILE A 165 2.49 4.57 -11.76
C ILE A 165 3.37 4.11 -10.59
N LEU A 166 3.82 5.03 -9.76
CA LEU A 166 4.70 4.74 -8.62
C LEU A 166 3.93 4.87 -7.30
N GLY A 167 4.23 3.95 -6.37
CA GLY A 167 3.62 3.96 -5.04
C GLY A 167 2.42 3.04 -4.90
N GLN A 168 2.13 2.18 -5.87
CA GLN A 168 1.16 1.11 -5.71
C GLN A 168 1.79 -0.11 -5.04
N SER A 169 0.97 -0.87 -4.30
CA SER A 169 1.36 -2.17 -3.76
C SER A 169 0.16 -3.11 -3.79
N GLU A 170 0.33 -4.29 -4.38
CA GLU A 170 -0.71 -5.32 -4.32
C GLU A 170 -0.94 -5.87 -2.91
N PHE A 171 -0.03 -5.57 -1.98
CA PHE A 171 -0.12 -5.95 -0.58
C PHE A 171 -0.84 -4.91 0.29
N TYR A 172 -1.34 -3.84 -0.30
CA TYR A 172 -2.36 -2.98 0.30
C TYR A 172 -3.75 -3.56 0.01
N LEU A 173 -4.72 -3.31 0.90
CA LEU A 173 -6.09 -3.81 0.72
C LEU A 173 -6.67 -3.29 -0.60
N GLN A 174 -7.09 -4.20 -1.47
CA GLN A 174 -7.58 -3.92 -2.84
C GLN A 174 -6.54 -3.24 -3.77
N GLY A 175 -5.26 -3.18 -3.40
CA GLY A 175 -4.22 -2.47 -4.14
C GLY A 175 -4.05 -2.92 -5.59
N ALA A 176 -4.22 -4.22 -5.89
CA ALA A 176 -4.22 -4.72 -7.26
C ALA A 176 -5.41 -4.18 -8.08
N ALA A 177 -6.61 -4.13 -7.48
CA ALA A 177 -7.80 -3.61 -8.15
C ALA A 177 -7.72 -2.09 -8.37
N ASP A 178 -7.20 -1.34 -7.39
CA ASP A 178 -6.92 0.09 -7.54
C ASP A 178 -5.94 0.32 -8.69
N THR A 179 -4.84 -0.43 -8.73
CA THR A 179 -3.85 -0.33 -9.80
C THR A 179 -4.45 -0.58 -11.19
N GLN A 180 -5.26 -1.62 -11.32
CA GLN A 180 -5.93 -1.93 -12.59
C GLN A 180 -6.88 -0.81 -13.02
N GLU A 181 -7.63 -0.22 -12.10
CA GLU A 181 -8.52 0.91 -12.40
C GLU A 181 -7.73 2.16 -12.81
N LEU A 182 -6.62 2.48 -12.13
CA LEU A 182 -5.75 3.60 -12.50
C LEU A 182 -5.11 3.40 -13.88
N LYS A 183 -4.60 2.20 -14.18
CA LYS A 183 -4.09 1.84 -15.51
C LYS A 183 -5.17 2.05 -16.58
N ARG A 184 -6.38 1.54 -16.34
CA ARG A 184 -7.51 1.67 -17.27
C ARG A 184 -7.85 3.13 -17.57
N LEU A 185 -7.91 3.98 -16.53
CA LEU A 185 -8.23 5.40 -16.69
C LEU A 185 -7.15 6.16 -17.45
N LEU A 186 -5.88 5.88 -17.20
CA LEU A 186 -4.77 6.48 -17.94
C LEU A 186 -4.76 6.03 -19.40
N GLN A 187 -4.99 4.74 -19.66
CA GLN A 187 -5.10 4.21 -21.03
C GLN A 187 -6.29 4.81 -21.79
N LEU A 188 -7.44 5.00 -21.12
CA LEU A 188 -8.60 5.66 -21.71
C LEU A 188 -8.31 7.13 -22.06
N ALA A 189 -7.49 7.81 -21.24
CA ALA A 189 -7.00 9.17 -21.52
C ALA A 189 -5.97 9.20 -22.67
N GLY A 190 -5.40 8.06 -23.07
CA GLY A 190 -4.45 7.93 -24.16
C GLY A 190 -2.99 7.87 -23.72
N TYR A 191 -2.70 7.62 -22.46
CA TYR A 191 -1.36 7.32 -21.97
C TYR A 191 -1.02 5.83 -22.14
N GLU A 192 0.25 5.55 -22.36
CA GLU A 192 0.80 4.20 -22.26
C GLU A 192 1.40 3.99 -20.87
N VAL A 193 0.88 3.04 -20.11
CA VAL A 193 1.43 2.71 -18.78
C VAL A 193 2.47 1.62 -18.95
N LEU A 194 3.76 1.97 -18.82
CA LEU A 194 4.87 1.04 -19.00
C LEU A 194 5.02 0.09 -17.82
N CYS A 195 5.00 0.62 -16.60
CA CYS A 195 5.22 -0.18 -15.40
C CYS A 195 4.50 0.38 -14.18
N THR A 196 4.14 -0.54 -13.28
CA THR A 196 3.64 -0.22 -11.93
C THR A 196 4.44 -1.03 -10.91
N PRO A 197 5.63 -0.57 -10.50
CA PRO A 197 6.46 -1.27 -9.54
C PRO A 197 5.68 -1.56 -8.24
N GLY A 198 5.78 -2.79 -7.75
CA GLY A 198 5.08 -3.24 -6.55
C GLY A 198 3.66 -3.73 -6.75
N CYS A 199 3.20 -3.84 -8.01
CA CYS A 199 1.91 -4.42 -8.31
C CYS A 199 1.91 -5.11 -9.67
N GLU A 200 1.82 -6.46 -9.65
CA GLU A 200 1.68 -7.32 -10.85
C GLU A 200 2.61 -6.89 -12.01
N CYS A 201 3.92 -6.82 -11.77
CA CYS A 201 4.90 -6.41 -12.78
C CYS A 201 5.90 -7.52 -13.12
N THR A 202 6.53 -7.43 -14.29
CA THR A 202 7.63 -8.31 -14.73
C THR A 202 8.98 -7.59 -14.65
N LEU A 203 10.09 -8.34 -14.77
CA LEU A 203 11.42 -7.69 -14.86
C LEU A 203 11.55 -6.86 -16.13
N GLU A 204 11.00 -7.34 -17.24
CA GLU A 204 11.02 -6.66 -18.53
C GLU A 204 10.25 -5.33 -18.50
N GLU A 205 9.13 -5.27 -17.76
CA GLU A 205 8.42 -4.01 -17.53
C GLU A 205 9.22 -3.07 -16.62
N LEU A 206 9.89 -3.59 -15.59
CA LEU A 206 10.76 -2.80 -14.73
C LEU A 206 11.94 -2.19 -15.50
N GLU A 207 12.55 -2.91 -16.46
CA GLU A 207 13.62 -2.40 -17.30
C GLU A 207 13.21 -1.18 -18.11
N LYS A 208 11.91 -1.06 -18.47
CA LYS A 208 11.35 0.08 -19.22
C LYS A 208 11.04 1.31 -18.36
N LEU A 209 11.17 1.24 -17.03
CA LEU A 209 10.91 2.40 -16.16
C LEU A 209 11.56 3.71 -16.61
N PRO A 210 12.83 3.71 -17.11
CA PRO A 210 13.48 4.94 -17.55
C PRO A 210 12.93 5.51 -18.87
N GLU A 211 12.13 4.76 -19.63
CA GLU A 211 11.55 5.18 -20.91
C GLU A 211 10.28 6.04 -20.73
N ALA A 212 9.78 6.19 -19.52
CA ALA A 212 8.61 7.01 -19.25
C ALA A 212 8.91 8.52 -19.40
N SER A 213 7.97 9.23 -20.02
CA SER A 213 7.96 10.69 -20.08
C SER A 213 7.54 11.35 -18.77
N LEU A 214 6.79 10.63 -17.92
CA LEU A 214 6.31 11.14 -16.63
C LEU A 214 6.14 9.97 -15.63
N ASN A 215 6.61 10.15 -14.40
CA ASN A 215 6.31 9.28 -13.28
C ASN A 215 5.14 9.85 -12.47
N ILE A 216 4.07 9.09 -12.31
CA ILE A 216 2.86 9.46 -11.56
C ILE A 216 2.95 8.81 -10.17
N VAL A 217 3.10 9.61 -9.12
CA VAL A 217 3.18 9.11 -7.74
C VAL A 217 1.79 9.16 -7.11
N THR A 218 1.32 7.99 -6.65
CA THR A 218 -0.01 7.82 -6.05
C THR A 218 0.04 7.69 -4.53
N ASN A 219 1.00 6.96 -3.97
CA ASN A 219 1.29 6.95 -2.54
C ASN A 219 2.68 7.52 -2.32
N ALA A 220 2.77 8.60 -1.57
CA ALA A 220 4.04 9.30 -1.34
C ALA A 220 5.04 8.41 -0.60
N GLU A 221 4.59 7.66 0.40
CA GLU A 221 5.40 6.79 1.25
C GLU A 221 6.18 5.72 0.46
N LEU A 222 5.58 5.17 -0.59
CA LEU A 222 6.20 4.14 -1.43
C LEU A 222 6.81 4.72 -2.71
N GLY A 223 6.14 5.72 -3.31
CA GLY A 223 6.43 6.17 -4.67
C GLY A 223 7.44 7.31 -4.75
N LEU A 224 7.45 8.28 -3.81
CA LEU A 224 8.38 9.41 -3.87
C LEU A 224 9.85 8.97 -3.88
N PRO A 225 10.30 8.03 -3.01
CA PRO A 225 11.67 7.58 -3.04
C PRO A 225 12.12 6.96 -4.36
N LEU A 226 11.19 6.33 -5.10
CA LEU A 226 11.43 5.76 -6.42
C LEU A 226 11.46 6.83 -7.51
N ALA A 227 10.51 7.77 -7.46
CA ALA A 227 10.44 8.90 -8.38
C ALA A 227 11.70 9.77 -8.31
N GLU A 228 12.15 10.11 -7.12
CA GLU A 228 13.39 10.86 -6.88
C GLU A 228 14.62 10.11 -7.42
N TYR A 229 14.68 8.78 -7.24
CA TYR A 229 15.76 7.96 -7.81
C TYR A 229 15.78 8.03 -9.34
N LEU A 230 14.63 7.85 -10.00
CA LEU A 230 14.50 7.90 -11.46
C LEU A 230 14.79 9.31 -11.99
N GLN A 231 14.30 10.35 -11.33
CA GLN A 231 14.60 11.74 -11.70
C GLN A 231 16.10 12.04 -11.59
N LYS A 232 16.73 11.63 -10.51
CA LYS A 232 18.17 11.84 -10.30
C LYS A 232 19.04 11.12 -11.35
N LYS A 233 18.66 9.88 -11.72
CA LYS A 233 19.45 9.04 -12.62
C LYS A 233 19.18 9.33 -14.10
N TYR A 234 17.94 9.58 -14.48
CA TYR A 234 17.50 9.69 -15.88
C TYR A 234 16.90 11.06 -16.25
N GLY A 235 16.65 11.91 -15.28
CA GLY A 235 15.98 13.19 -15.50
C GLY A 235 14.46 13.09 -15.71
N THR A 236 13.86 11.90 -15.59
CA THR A 236 12.43 11.70 -15.78
C THR A 236 11.63 12.52 -14.77
N PRO A 237 10.77 13.45 -15.21
CA PRO A 237 9.96 14.24 -14.29
C PRO A 237 8.95 13.37 -13.55
N TYR A 238 8.51 13.84 -12.39
CA TYR A 238 7.42 13.20 -11.67
C TYR A 238 6.40 14.21 -11.13
N ILE A 239 5.17 13.72 -10.90
CA ILE A 239 4.13 14.47 -10.22
C ILE A 239 3.54 13.61 -9.09
N PHE A 240 3.44 14.19 -7.90
CA PHE A 240 2.67 13.58 -6.81
C PHE A 240 1.23 14.07 -6.86
N VAL A 241 0.30 13.17 -7.08
CA VAL A 241 -1.14 13.44 -7.26
C VAL A 241 -2.02 12.81 -6.20
N GLY A 242 -1.49 11.87 -5.41
CA GLY A 242 -2.25 11.10 -4.42
C GLY A 242 -3.15 10.04 -5.06
N LEU A 243 -4.02 9.44 -4.25
CA LEU A 243 -5.02 8.47 -4.68
C LEU A 243 -6.31 9.19 -5.10
N PRO A 244 -6.89 8.87 -6.28
CA PRO A 244 -8.09 9.51 -6.78
C PRO A 244 -9.35 8.84 -6.20
N TYR A 245 -9.85 9.34 -5.09
CA TYR A 245 -11.14 8.93 -4.55
C TYR A 245 -12.26 9.85 -5.06
N GLY A 246 -13.45 9.31 -5.26
CA GLY A 246 -14.61 10.03 -5.78
C GLY A 246 -14.54 10.30 -7.29
N VAL A 247 -15.67 10.68 -7.89
CA VAL A 247 -15.74 11.01 -9.32
C VAL A 247 -15.01 12.31 -9.59
N GLN A 248 -15.28 13.35 -8.82
CA GLN A 248 -14.64 14.65 -8.97
C GLN A 248 -13.16 14.58 -8.57
N GLY A 249 -12.82 13.78 -7.53
CA GLY A 249 -11.43 13.52 -7.17
C GLY A 249 -10.66 12.85 -8.30
N THR A 250 -11.26 11.89 -9.00
CA THR A 250 -10.67 11.21 -10.16
C THR A 250 -10.47 12.16 -11.34
N LEU A 251 -11.42 13.04 -11.61
CA LEU A 251 -11.28 14.04 -12.67
C LEU A 251 -10.15 15.03 -12.35
N ARG A 252 -10.08 15.55 -11.13
CA ARG A 252 -8.99 16.46 -10.70
C ARG A 252 -7.62 15.77 -10.81
N TRP A 253 -7.54 14.49 -10.45
CA TRP A 253 -6.33 13.69 -10.57
C TRP A 253 -5.84 13.61 -12.01
N LEU A 254 -6.71 13.27 -12.97
CA LEU A 254 -6.39 13.21 -14.39
C LEU A 254 -6.06 14.59 -14.97
N GLN A 255 -6.78 15.65 -14.57
CA GLN A 255 -6.49 17.01 -15.01
C GLN A 255 -5.10 17.48 -14.57
N ARG A 256 -4.67 17.12 -13.35
CA ARG A 256 -3.31 17.44 -12.86
C ARG A 256 -2.24 16.73 -13.67
N ILE A 257 -2.46 15.46 -14.04
CA ILE A 257 -1.54 14.70 -14.89
C ILE A 257 -1.51 15.31 -16.29
N ASN A 258 -2.68 15.58 -16.87
CA ASN A 258 -2.83 16.19 -18.21
C ASN A 258 -2.18 17.59 -18.31
N ALA A 259 -2.15 18.34 -17.23
CA ALA A 259 -1.47 19.64 -17.19
C ALA A 259 0.08 19.49 -17.30
N GLN A 260 0.64 18.36 -16.88
CA GLN A 260 2.09 18.09 -17.00
C GLN A 260 2.43 17.40 -18.32
N LEU A 261 1.58 16.47 -18.76
CA LEU A 261 1.75 15.71 -19.99
C LEU A 261 0.40 15.64 -20.71
N PRO A 262 0.14 16.52 -21.70
CA PRO A 262 -1.16 16.57 -22.39
C PRO A 262 -1.54 15.29 -23.10
N ALA A 263 -2.69 14.73 -22.75
CA ALA A 263 -3.24 13.49 -23.28
C ALA A 263 -4.22 13.73 -24.45
N PRO A 264 -4.24 12.84 -25.45
CA PRO A 264 -5.03 13.05 -26.66
C PRO A 264 -6.53 12.78 -26.50
N THR A 265 -6.96 12.00 -25.49
CA THR A 265 -8.36 11.52 -25.37
C THR A 265 -8.96 11.76 -23.98
N MET A 266 -8.66 12.90 -23.36
CA MET A 266 -9.23 13.31 -22.08
C MET A 266 -10.76 13.47 -22.09
N ASP A 267 -11.34 13.77 -23.26
CA ASP A 267 -12.78 13.84 -23.50
C ASP A 267 -13.49 12.53 -23.21
N LYS A 268 -12.88 11.39 -23.53
CA LYS A 268 -13.45 10.05 -23.26
C LYS A 268 -13.57 9.79 -21.77
N VAL A 269 -12.54 10.13 -21.01
CA VAL A 269 -12.57 9.97 -19.54
C VAL A 269 -13.57 10.92 -18.90
N THR A 270 -13.64 12.14 -19.39
CA THR A 270 -14.62 13.13 -18.90
C THR A 270 -16.06 12.66 -19.15
N ALA A 271 -16.32 12.08 -20.33
CA ALA A 271 -17.63 11.51 -20.65
C ALA A 271 -17.98 10.31 -19.76
N GLU A 272 -17.02 9.40 -19.50
CA GLU A 272 -17.24 8.27 -18.58
C GLU A 272 -17.49 8.77 -17.14
N ALA A 273 -16.71 9.74 -16.67
CA ALA A 273 -16.88 10.33 -15.35
C ALA A 273 -18.27 10.97 -15.19
N GLN A 274 -18.74 11.69 -16.20
CA GLN A 274 -20.08 12.29 -16.18
C GLN A 274 -21.20 11.23 -16.16
N ALA A 275 -21.03 10.15 -16.93
CA ALA A 275 -21.97 9.03 -16.92
C ALA A 275 -22.00 8.34 -15.54
N GLN A 276 -20.84 8.15 -14.92
CA GLN A 276 -20.70 7.58 -13.58
C GLN A 276 -21.33 8.49 -12.52
N ASP A 277 -21.09 9.79 -12.60
CA ASP A 277 -21.65 10.77 -11.67
C ASP A 277 -23.18 10.77 -11.71
N ASN A 278 -23.77 10.81 -12.91
CA ASN A 278 -25.22 10.73 -13.10
C ASN A 278 -25.81 9.43 -12.55
N TYR A 279 -25.13 8.29 -12.77
CA TYR A 279 -25.53 7.00 -12.23
C TYR A 279 -25.53 7.00 -10.71
N LEU A 280 -24.43 7.45 -10.09
CA LEU A 280 -24.29 7.49 -8.63
C LEU A 280 -25.29 8.46 -8.00
N LEU A 281 -25.54 9.61 -8.62
CA LEU A 281 -26.54 10.57 -8.16
C LEU A 281 -27.96 9.95 -8.14
N SER A 282 -28.32 9.21 -9.20
CA SER A 282 -29.59 8.49 -9.26
C SER A 282 -29.74 7.47 -8.14
N ARG A 283 -28.70 6.62 -7.94
CA ARG A 283 -28.69 5.60 -6.87
C ARG A 283 -28.71 6.22 -5.48
N ASN A 284 -27.96 7.29 -5.28
CA ASN A 284 -27.93 8.04 -4.03
C ASN A 284 -29.30 8.65 -3.68
N ASN A 285 -29.98 9.24 -4.66
CA ASN A 285 -31.31 9.81 -4.47
C ASN A 285 -32.35 8.73 -4.10
N GLU A 286 -32.27 7.53 -4.69
CA GLU A 286 -33.12 6.41 -4.29
C GLU A 286 -32.87 5.97 -2.84
N ALA A 287 -31.60 5.92 -2.44
CA ALA A 287 -31.24 5.58 -1.06
C ALA A 287 -31.72 6.68 -0.07
N ILE A 288 -31.55 7.96 -0.43
CA ILE A 288 -32.05 9.10 0.36
C ILE A 288 -33.57 9.04 0.52
N ALA A 289 -34.32 8.70 -0.53
CA ALA A 289 -35.77 8.59 -0.46
C ALA A 289 -36.24 7.49 0.51
N LEU A 290 -35.42 6.42 0.68
CA LEU A 290 -35.74 5.30 1.56
C LEU A 290 -35.25 5.49 3.00
N TRP A 291 -34.07 6.10 3.18
CA TRP A 291 -33.35 6.11 4.46
C TRP A 291 -33.04 7.52 5.00
N GLY A 292 -33.37 8.59 4.26
CA GLY A 292 -32.96 9.96 4.56
C GLY A 292 -31.53 10.26 4.12
N SER A 293 -31.09 11.49 4.36
CA SER A 293 -29.71 11.92 4.04
C SER A 293 -28.70 11.15 4.87
N MET A 294 -27.62 10.69 4.22
CA MET A 294 -26.52 10.00 4.88
C MET A 294 -25.71 11.02 5.71
N TRP A 295 -25.73 10.84 7.02
CA TRP A 295 -25.06 11.69 7.98
C TRP A 295 -24.33 10.86 9.03
N PHE A 296 -23.09 11.23 9.33
CA PHE A 296 -22.33 10.65 10.43
C PHE A 296 -21.88 11.73 11.42
N ASP A 297 -22.18 11.54 12.70
CA ASP A 297 -21.78 12.49 13.75
C ASP A 297 -20.26 12.57 13.87
N ASN A 298 -19.60 11.42 13.88
CA ASN A 298 -18.15 11.29 13.95
C ASN A 298 -17.66 10.31 12.89
N VAL A 299 -16.61 10.68 12.17
CA VAL A 299 -15.89 9.79 11.25
C VAL A 299 -14.42 9.77 11.64
N LEU A 300 -13.86 8.57 11.75
CA LEU A 300 -12.43 8.35 11.89
C LEU A 300 -11.90 7.66 10.64
N VAL A 301 -10.89 8.25 10.00
CA VAL A 301 -10.10 7.62 8.95
C VAL A 301 -8.71 7.29 9.52
N SER A 302 -8.35 6.01 9.58
CA SER A 302 -7.02 5.55 10.02
C SER A 302 -6.41 4.61 9.00
N ALA A 303 -5.35 5.05 8.30
CA ALA A 303 -4.72 4.33 7.20
C ALA A 303 -3.29 4.86 6.94
N PRO A 304 -2.51 4.27 6.00
CA PRO A 304 -1.32 4.91 5.47
C PRO A 304 -1.58 6.37 5.10
N ALA A 305 -0.62 7.25 5.35
CA ALA A 305 -0.86 8.69 5.38
C ALA A 305 -1.47 9.25 4.08
N THR A 306 -0.94 8.86 2.91
CA THR A 306 -1.51 9.31 1.63
C THR A 306 -2.95 8.85 1.46
N GLN A 307 -3.23 7.58 1.76
CA GLN A 307 -4.58 7.02 1.67
C GLN A 307 -5.55 7.73 2.60
N ALA A 308 -5.17 7.90 3.87
CA ALA A 308 -6.01 8.52 4.88
C ALA A 308 -6.41 9.95 4.51
N LEU A 309 -5.45 10.78 4.08
CA LEU A 309 -5.68 12.18 3.74
C LEU A 309 -6.49 12.35 2.46
N CYS A 310 -6.18 11.57 1.41
CA CYS A 310 -6.95 11.63 0.16
C CYS A 310 -8.40 11.16 0.34
N LEU A 311 -8.61 10.10 1.12
CA LEU A 311 -9.95 9.58 1.41
C LEU A 311 -10.77 10.57 2.27
N ALA A 312 -10.16 11.14 3.31
CA ALA A 312 -10.80 12.11 4.19
C ALA A 312 -11.32 13.33 3.41
N GLN A 313 -10.51 13.84 2.47
CA GLN A 313 -10.91 14.94 1.60
C GLN A 313 -12.18 14.61 0.79
N THR A 314 -12.24 13.42 0.19
CA THR A 314 -13.36 13.00 -0.65
C THR A 314 -14.61 12.70 0.16
N LEU A 315 -14.48 12.10 1.34
CA LEU A 315 -15.62 11.79 2.21
C LEU A 315 -16.54 13.00 2.39
N ARG A 316 -15.97 14.13 2.79
CA ARG A 316 -16.74 15.35 3.08
C ARG A 316 -17.14 16.13 1.83
N THR A 317 -16.35 16.07 0.76
CA THR A 317 -16.61 16.89 -0.44
C THR A 317 -17.55 16.22 -1.45
N GLU A 318 -17.65 14.86 -1.44
CA GLU A 318 -18.40 14.16 -2.48
C GLU A 318 -19.40 13.11 -1.95
N TRP A 319 -19.13 12.47 -0.79
CA TRP A 319 -19.86 11.26 -0.46
C TRP A 319 -20.89 11.38 0.66
N THR A 320 -20.59 12.15 1.71
CA THR A 320 -21.48 12.21 2.88
C THR A 320 -21.28 13.47 3.70
N ASP A 321 -22.33 13.84 4.42
CA ASP A 321 -22.27 14.90 5.43
C ASP A 321 -21.66 14.34 6.72
N ILE A 322 -20.76 15.09 7.34
CA ILE A 322 -19.98 14.68 8.50
C ILE A 322 -19.98 15.80 9.55
N GLY A 323 -20.33 15.45 10.78
CA GLY A 323 -20.23 16.38 11.92
C GLY A 323 -18.79 16.65 12.28
N ARG A 324 -18.01 15.61 12.60
CA ARG A 324 -16.60 15.73 12.92
C ARG A 324 -15.79 14.65 12.19
N LEU A 325 -14.74 15.07 11.48
CA LEU A 325 -13.81 14.18 10.78
C LEU A 325 -12.44 14.21 11.46
N THR A 326 -11.98 13.05 11.91
CA THR A 326 -10.65 12.85 12.49
C THR A 326 -9.86 11.94 11.57
N VAL A 327 -8.59 12.25 11.37
CA VAL A 327 -7.65 11.44 10.57
C VAL A 327 -6.50 10.98 11.46
N ILE A 328 -6.14 9.71 11.35
CA ILE A 328 -4.94 9.13 11.93
C ILE A 328 -4.07 8.61 10.80
N CYS A 329 -2.93 9.25 10.59
CA CYS A 329 -1.89 8.80 9.66
C CYS A 329 -1.03 7.76 10.35
N GLN A 330 -0.91 6.55 9.80
CA GLN A 330 -0.14 5.46 10.41
C GLN A 330 1.37 5.69 10.39
N GLN A 331 1.86 6.60 9.54
CA GLN A 331 3.25 7.05 9.53
C GLN A 331 3.35 8.55 9.24
N SER A 332 4.47 9.15 9.64
CA SER A 332 4.80 10.52 9.27
C SER A 332 5.14 10.62 7.79
N LEU A 333 4.67 11.68 7.12
CA LEU A 333 4.91 11.93 5.72
C LEU A 333 5.43 13.36 5.53
N LYS A 334 6.63 13.50 4.94
CA LYS A 334 7.26 14.81 4.74
C LYS A 334 6.45 15.71 3.79
N ASP A 335 5.92 15.13 2.71
CA ASP A 335 5.14 15.81 1.68
C ASP A 335 3.70 15.27 1.68
N ALA A 336 3.02 15.42 2.83
CA ALA A 336 1.65 14.95 2.99
C ALA A 336 0.68 15.69 2.07
N PRO A 337 -0.33 15.02 1.48
CA PRO A 337 -1.43 15.70 0.79
C PRO A 337 -2.12 16.68 1.73
N ALA A 338 -2.51 17.84 1.22
CA ALA A 338 -3.35 18.76 1.97
C ALA A 338 -4.72 18.11 2.25
N CYS A 339 -5.18 18.23 3.47
CA CYS A 339 -6.52 17.82 3.89
C CYS A 339 -7.13 18.90 4.77
N ASP A 340 -7.84 19.84 4.14
CA ASP A 340 -8.45 20.99 4.83
C ASP A 340 -9.84 20.65 5.39
N THR A 341 -10.31 19.41 5.21
CA THR A 341 -11.66 18.98 5.60
C THR A 341 -11.72 18.30 6.96
N ALA A 342 -10.59 17.91 7.55
CA ALA A 342 -10.52 17.26 8.85
C ALA A 342 -10.37 18.28 9.99
N GLU A 343 -11.11 18.10 11.09
CA GLU A 343 -10.98 18.88 12.31
C GLU A 343 -9.75 18.50 13.13
N ALA A 344 -9.25 17.27 12.99
CA ALA A 344 -8.04 16.81 13.65
C ALA A 344 -7.29 15.81 12.77
N ILE A 345 -5.98 15.97 12.72
CA ILE A 345 -5.06 15.03 12.05
C ILE A 345 -3.99 14.64 13.07
N TYR A 346 -3.86 13.35 13.30
CA TYR A 346 -2.86 12.77 14.19
C TYR A 346 -1.92 11.85 13.42
N THR A 347 -0.70 11.70 13.91
CA THR A 347 0.30 10.80 13.34
C THR A 347 0.76 9.82 14.41
N VAL A 348 0.71 8.53 14.11
CA VAL A 348 1.21 7.47 14.98
C VAL A 348 2.70 7.66 15.26
N GLY A 349 3.10 7.45 16.51
CA GLY A 349 4.47 7.68 16.96
C GLY A 349 4.79 9.14 17.29
N VAL A 350 3.94 10.09 16.88
CA VAL A 350 4.07 11.52 17.22
C VAL A 350 2.97 11.95 18.19
N ASP A 351 1.72 11.60 17.90
CA ASP A 351 0.53 12.07 18.64
C ASP A 351 -0.12 10.94 19.47
N ASP A 352 0.63 9.94 19.91
CA ASP A 352 0.10 8.72 20.56
C ASP A 352 -0.78 9.01 21.79
N ALA A 353 -0.46 10.07 22.55
CA ALA A 353 -1.27 10.48 23.70
C ALA A 353 -2.66 10.99 23.26
N ALA A 354 -2.73 11.80 22.19
CA ALA A 354 -3.98 12.32 21.63
C ALA A 354 -4.80 11.20 20.99
N ILE A 355 -4.15 10.28 20.28
CA ILE A 355 -4.78 9.08 19.69
C ILE A 355 -5.39 8.22 20.80
N SER A 356 -4.64 7.98 21.87
CA SER A 356 -5.13 7.23 23.03
C SER A 356 -6.37 7.88 23.66
N GLU A 357 -6.35 9.19 23.83
CA GLU A 357 -7.48 9.93 24.40
C GLU A 357 -8.70 9.90 23.46
N TYR A 358 -8.49 10.04 22.15
CA TYR A 358 -9.54 9.89 21.16
C TYR A 358 -10.25 8.53 21.29
N PHE A 359 -9.50 7.43 21.31
CA PHE A 359 -10.06 6.09 21.43
C PHE A 359 -10.74 5.80 22.77
N LYS A 360 -10.43 6.57 23.84
CA LYS A 360 -11.12 6.49 25.12
C LYS A 360 -12.46 7.22 25.14
N SER A 361 -12.55 8.32 24.40
CA SER A 361 -13.67 9.25 24.47
C SER A 361 -14.64 9.17 23.29
N CYS A 362 -14.22 8.68 22.11
CA CYS A 362 -15.05 8.63 20.92
C CYS A 362 -16.29 7.72 21.09
N ASP A 363 -17.40 8.14 20.49
CA ASP A 363 -18.65 7.39 20.43
C ASP A 363 -19.42 7.75 19.17
N ASN A 364 -20.34 6.87 18.74
CA ASN A 364 -21.13 6.99 17.52
C ASN A 364 -20.25 7.30 16.29
N VAL A 365 -19.29 6.41 16.03
CA VAL A 365 -18.22 6.62 15.04
C VAL A 365 -18.43 5.75 13.81
N LEU A 366 -18.35 6.34 12.61
CA LEU A 366 -18.01 5.59 11.41
C LEU A 366 -16.48 5.44 11.37
N LEU A 367 -16.00 4.21 11.43
CA LEU A 367 -14.59 3.86 11.45
C LEU A 367 -14.15 3.35 10.08
N LEU A 368 -13.39 4.14 9.35
CA LEU A 368 -12.73 3.75 8.09
C LEU A 368 -11.25 3.46 8.40
N SER A 369 -10.91 2.18 8.64
CA SER A 369 -9.60 1.83 9.18
C SER A 369 -9.23 0.38 8.89
N SER A 370 -8.39 -0.18 9.71
CA SER A 370 -8.14 -1.62 9.80
C SER A 370 -8.99 -2.28 10.90
N SER A 371 -9.01 -3.61 10.93
CA SER A 371 -9.65 -4.37 12.02
C SER A 371 -8.95 -4.22 13.37
N SER A 372 -7.77 -3.60 13.41
CA SER A 372 -7.06 -3.33 14.67
C SER A 372 -7.77 -2.25 15.47
N GLU A 373 -8.17 -1.16 14.82
CA GLU A 373 -8.92 -0.07 15.45
C GLU A 373 -10.30 -0.52 15.89
N SER A 374 -11.03 -1.27 15.04
CA SER A 374 -12.34 -1.83 15.43
C SER A 374 -12.23 -2.74 16.65
N SER A 375 -11.15 -3.54 16.75
CA SER A 375 -10.89 -4.40 17.91
C SER A 375 -10.69 -3.63 19.22
N VAL A 376 -10.16 -2.40 19.15
CA VAL A 376 -10.04 -1.51 20.31
C VAL A 376 -11.43 -1.05 20.76
N LEU A 377 -12.26 -0.62 19.84
CA LEU A 377 -13.60 -0.13 20.15
C LEU A 377 -14.53 -1.25 20.62
N TYR A 378 -14.42 -2.47 20.09
CA TYR A 378 -15.16 -3.64 20.59
C TYR A 378 -14.90 -3.96 22.06
N ARG A 379 -13.72 -3.64 22.58
CA ARG A 379 -13.38 -3.82 24.00
C ARG A 379 -14.05 -2.78 24.91
N ARG A 380 -14.53 -1.67 24.33
CA ARG A 380 -15.27 -0.61 25.02
C ARG A 380 -16.75 -0.91 24.95
N LYS A 381 -17.32 -1.50 26.01
CA LYS A 381 -18.72 -1.92 26.09
C LYS A 381 -19.76 -0.80 25.86
N GLN A 382 -19.35 0.47 25.90
CA GLN A 382 -20.24 1.65 25.79
C GLN A 382 -19.91 2.51 24.55
N CYS A 383 -19.21 1.99 23.55
CA CYS A 383 -18.92 2.69 22.32
C CYS A 383 -19.80 2.12 21.19
N SER A 384 -20.58 3.00 20.53
CA SER A 384 -21.30 2.67 19.33
C SER A 384 -20.44 3.02 18.11
N PHE A 385 -20.28 2.09 17.19
CA PHE A 385 -19.55 2.34 15.94
C PHE A 385 -19.96 1.39 14.83
N GLU A 386 -19.75 1.82 13.59
CA GLU A 386 -19.78 0.99 12.39
C GLU A 386 -18.39 1.00 11.76
N ALA A 387 -17.92 -0.16 11.31
CA ALA A 387 -16.60 -0.29 10.71
C ALA A 387 -16.65 -0.64 9.22
N CYS A 388 -15.71 -0.08 8.49
CA CYS A 388 -15.42 -0.34 7.08
C CYS A 388 -13.91 -0.45 6.90
N ASN A 389 -13.40 -1.64 6.64
CA ASN A 389 -11.97 -1.82 6.42
C ASN A 389 -11.53 -1.17 5.11
N ILE A 390 -10.51 -0.33 5.18
CA ILE A 390 -9.88 0.34 4.04
C ILE A 390 -8.39 -0.01 3.91
N CYS A 391 -7.82 -0.63 4.94
CA CYS A 391 -6.43 -1.10 4.94
C CYS A 391 -6.29 -2.38 5.77
N TYR A 392 -5.16 -3.07 5.65
CA TYR A 392 -4.86 -4.25 6.45
C TYR A 392 -4.41 -3.88 7.88
N PRO A 393 -4.63 -4.79 8.88
CA PRO A 393 -5.35 -6.05 8.78
C PRO A 393 -6.86 -5.86 8.64
N ALA A 394 -7.51 -6.75 7.90
CA ALA A 394 -8.96 -6.78 7.70
C ALA A 394 -9.50 -8.16 8.09
N ASN A 395 -9.42 -8.48 9.39
CA ASN A 395 -9.74 -9.81 9.91
C ASN A 395 -11.22 -9.99 10.28
N ASP A 396 -11.98 -8.91 10.33
CA ASP A 396 -13.41 -8.84 10.67
C ASP A 396 -14.32 -8.62 9.45
N GLU A 397 -13.73 -8.69 8.25
CA GLU A 397 -14.45 -8.57 6.97
C GLU A 397 -13.88 -9.55 5.93
N VAL A 398 -14.74 -10.07 5.04
CA VAL A 398 -14.34 -11.01 3.98
C VAL A 398 -14.39 -10.30 2.63
N PHE A 399 -13.28 -10.34 1.91
CA PHE A 399 -13.16 -9.80 0.55
C PHE A 399 -13.02 -10.96 -0.45
N ILE A 400 -14.11 -11.30 -1.14
CA ILE A 400 -14.12 -12.35 -2.17
C ILE A 400 -13.79 -11.76 -3.54
N THR A 401 -14.32 -10.56 -3.82
CA THR A 401 -14.12 -9.90 -5.10
C THR A 401 -13.07 -8.80 -4.99
N LYS A 402 -12.25 -8.67 -6.03
CA LYS A 402 -11.30 -7.56 -6.17
C LYS A 402 -12.08 -6.34 -6.68
N GLN A 403 -12.39 -5.40 -5.81
CA GLN A 403 -13.08 -4.15 -6.14
C GLN A 403 -12.16 -2.96 -5.85
N PRO A 404 -11.94 -2.05 -6.79
CA PRO A 404 -11.14 -0.87 -6.50
C PRO A 404 -11.84 0.03 -5.47
N MET A 405 -11.06 0.70 -4.64
CA MET A 405 -11.52 1.80 -3.79
C MET A 405 -11.28 3.16 -4.45
N ALA A 406 -10.27 3.25 -5.30
CA ALA A 406 -9.91 4.45 -6.06
C ALA A 406 -10.53 4.44 -7.47
N GLY A 407 -10.52 5.61 -8.13
CA GLY A 407 -11.02 5.78 -9.49
C GLY A 407 -12.55 5.86 -9.60
N LEU A 408 -13.05 5.84 -10.83
CA LEU A 408 -14.49 5.96 -11.10
C LEU A 408 -15.27 4.75 -10.57
N ARG A 409 -14.75 3.54 -10.79
CA ARG A 409 -15.37 2.31 -10.29
C ARG A 409 -15.30 2.22 -8.76
N GLY A 410 -14.20 2.69 -8.20
CA GLY A 410 -14.00 2.76 -6.74
C GLY A 410 -15.00 3.70 -6.08
N SER A 411 -15.41 4.76 -6.75
CA SER A 411 -16.43 5.70 -6.24
C SER A 411 -17.77 5.01 -5.99
N ALA A 412 -18.20 4.11 -6.87
CA ALA A 412 -19.43 3.33 -6.69
C ALA A 412 -19.31 2.35 -5.51
N TYR A 413 -18.20 1.61 -5.47
CA TYR A 413 -17.93 0.63 -4.42
C TYR A 413 -17.88 1.27 -3.04
N MET A 414 -17.16 2.38 -2.89
CA MET A 414 -17.05 3.07 -1.61
C MET A 414 -18.37 3.72 -1.17
N LEU A 415 -19.13 4.32 -2.08
CA LEU A 415 -20.43 4.88 -1.77
C LEU A 415 -21.42 3.79 -1.29
N GLU A 416 -21.43 2.63 -1.93
CA GLU A 416 -22.23 1.47 -1.50
C GLU A 416 -21.84 1.03 -0.08
N ARG A 417 -20.56 0.95 0.22
CA ARG A 417 -20.06 0.58 1.57
C ARG A 417 -20.50 1.59 2.63
N LEU A 418 -20.42 2.88 2.33
CA LEU A 418 -20.84 3.95 3.24
C LEU A 418 -22.34 3.87 3.53
N TRP A 419 -23.18 3.68 2.50
CA TRP A 419 -24.61 3.46 2.68
C TRP A 419 -24.92 2.24 3.55
N ASN A 420 -24.22 1.13 3.32
CA ASN A 420 -24.41 -0.08 4.12
C ASN A 420 -24.00 0.13 5.58
N CYS A 421 -22.93 0.90 5.86
CA CYS A 421 -22.58 1.28 7.22
C CYS A 421 -23.65 2.18 7.84
N PHE A 422 -24.13 3.20 7.13
CA PHE A 422 -25.18 4.10 7.60
C PHE A 422 -26.45 3.33 7.99
N ILE A 423 -26.94 2.43 7.12
CA ILE A 423 -28.15 1.64 7.36
C ILE A 423 -27.98 0.71 8.57
N ARG A 424 -26.81 0.07 8.74
CA ARG A 424 -26.54 -0.77 9.92
C ARG A 424 -26.57 0.06 11.21
N GLY A 425 -25.92 1.23 11.20
CA GLY A 425 -25.91 2.14 12.34
C GLY A 425 -27.29 2.66 12.72
N GLN A 426 -28.18 2.93 11.75
CA GLN A 426 -29.57 3.32 12.05
C GLN A 426 -30.35 2.17 12.71
N LYS A 427 -30.18 0.94 12.23
CA LYS A 427 -30.87 -0.25 12.81
C LYS A 427 -30.38 -0.54 14.24
N SER A 428 -29.15 -0.25 14.57
CA SER A 428 -28.60 -0.45 15.92
C SER A 428 -29.18 0.54 16.95
N LYS A 429 -29.60 1.74 16.50
CA LYS A 429 -30.23 2.78 17.36
C LYS A 429 -31.69 2.49 17.69
N VAL A 430 -32.37 1.58 16.98
CA VAL A 430 -33.78 1.23 17.16
C VAL A 430 -33.95 0.07 18.16
N LYS A 431 -32.88 -0.56 18.60
CA LYS A 431 -32.91 -1.60 19.64
C LYS A 431 -32.63 -1.01 21.02
#